data_52e14190101a3436f31a85b9d9b43c9b
#
_entry.id   52e14190101a3436f31a85b9d9b43c9b
#
_cell.length_a   1.000
_cell.length_b   1.000
_cell.length_c   1.000
_cell.angle_alpha   90.00
_cell.angle_beta   90.00
_cell.angle_gamma   90.00
#
_symmetry.space_group_name_H-M   'P 1'
#
loop_
_entity.id
_entity.type
_entity.pdbx_description
1 polymer ?
#
loop_
_entity_poly.entity_id
_entity_poly.type
_entity_poly.pdbx_seq_one_letter_code
_entity_poly.pdbx_strand_id
1 'polypeptide(L)' 'MNEVKVKVSGMNCNHCKINVENNLMKIAGIQIAVADLMHGEVSLKGEDINLDKVKSTVESIGYSFEGKLD' A
#
# COMPACT_ATOMS: atom_id res chain seq x y z
N MET A 1 0.05 5.48 16.90
CA MET A 1 0.28 4.84 15.58
C MET A 1 -1.07 4.49 14.96
N ASN A 2 -1.29 4.88 13.73
CA ASN A 2 -2.53 4.63 13.02
C ASN A 2 -2.36 3.46 12.07
N GLU A 3 -3.46 2.73 11.85
CA GLU A 3 -3.50 1.66 10.88
C GLU A 3 -4.56 1.96 9.83
N VAL A 4 -4.19 1.78 8.56
CA VAL A 4 -5.10 2.00 7.44
C VAL A 4 -4.94 0.81 6.49
N LYS A 5 -6.07 0.29 6.01
CA LYS A 5 -6.06 -0.74 4.96
C LYS A 5 -6.56 -0.13 3.66
N VAL A 6 -5.87 -0.43 2.59
CA VAL A 6 -6.27 0.04 1.25
C VAL A 6 -6.35 -1.15 0.32
N LYS A 7 -7.20 -1.03 -0.69
CA LYS A 7 -7.33 -2.06 -1.72
C LYS A 7 -6.47 -1.70 -2.91
N VAL A 8 -5.67 -2.66 -3.36
CA VAL A 8 -4.77 -2.48 -4.49
C VAL A 8 -4.93 -3.66 -5.45
N SER A 9 -5.20 -3.37 -6.72
CA SER A 9 -5.31 -4.38 -7.76
C SER A 9 -4.02 -4.54 -8.53
N GLY A 10 -3.82 -5.71 -9.09
CA GLY A 10 -2.68 -5.98 -9.97
C GLY A 10 -1.53 -6.69 -9.31
N MET A 11 -1.59 -6.91 -8.00
CA MET A 11 -0.55 -7.68 -7.30
C MET A 11 -0.79 -9.16 -7.56
N ASN A 12 0.01 -9.75 -8.45
CA ASN A 12 -0.18 -11.13 -8.87
C ASN A 12 0.85 -12.11 -8.35
N CYS A 13 1.92 -11.63 -7.73
CA CYS A 13 3.01 -12.50 -7.28
C CYS A 13 3.73 -11.88 -6.10
N ASN A 14 4.63 -12.68 -5.49
CA ASN A 14 5.38 -12.20 -4.34
C ASN A 14 6.28 -11.01 -4.65
N HIS A 15 6.82 -10.92 -5.85
CA HIS A 15 7.61 -9.77 -6.27
C HIS A 15 6.78 -8.50 -6.28
N CYS A 16 5.53 -8.61 -6.74
CA CYS A 16 4.60 -7.48 -6.72
C CYS A 16 4.34 -7.02 -5.30
N LYS A 17 4.08 -7.97 -4.40
CA LYS A 17 3.86 -7.69 -3.00
C LYS A 17 5.03 -6.94 -2.39
N ILE A 18 6.24 -7.47 -2.58
CA ILE A 18 7.45 -6.88 -2.01
C ILE A 18 7.69 -5.48 -2.59
N ASN A 19 7.48 -5.33 -3.89
CA ASN A 19 7.65 -4.05 -4.56
C ASN A 19 6.72 -2.99 -4.00
N VAL A 20 5.45 -3.34 -3.81
CA VAL A 20 4.45 -2.43 -3.24
C VAL A 20 4.86 -2.07 -1.81
N GLU A 21 5.18 -3.06 -0.99
CA GLU A 21 5.55 -2.82 0.40
C GLU A 21 6.77 -1.90 0.51
N ASN A 22 7.81 -2.17 -0.27
CA ASN A 22 9.04 -1.37 -0.21
C ASN A 22 8.80 0.06 -0.64
N ASN A 23 8.02 0.25 -1.70
CA ASN A 23 7.75 1.60 -2.20
C ASN A 23 6.88 2.39 -1.23
N LEU A 24 5.90 1.74 -0.60
CA LEU A 24 5.03 2.42 0.37
C LEU A 24 5.78 2.78 1.64
N MET A 25 6.73 1.95 2.06
CA MET A 25 7.53 2.26 3.25
C MET A 25 8.50 3.42 3.06
N LYS A 26 8.70 3.87 1.83
CA LYS A 26 9.49 5.08 1.55
C LYS A 26 8.71 6.36 1.79
N ILE A 27 7.40 6.27 1.93
CA ILE A 27 6.56 7.46 2.17
C ILE A 27 6.74 7.90 3.61
N ALA A 28 6.95 9.20 3.80
CA ALA A 28 7.07 9.77 5.15
C ALA A 28 5.79 9.48 5.94
N GLY A 29 5.94 9.04 7.17
CA GLY A 29 4.82 8.70 8.05
C GLY A 29 4.42 7.24 8.03
N ILE A 30 4.79 6.49 7.01
CA ILE A 30 4.49 5.05 6.95
C ILE A 30 5.67 4.28 7.49
N GLN A 31 5.44 3.53 8.57
CA GLN A 31 6.48 2.74 9.21
C GLN A 31 6.43 1.29 8.79
N ILE A 32 5.23 0.75 8.56
CA ILE A 32 5.04 -0.65 8.19
C ILE A 32 4.03 -0.72 7.07
N ALA A 33 4.34 -1.50 6.04
CA ALA A 33 3.41 -1.81 4.95
C ALA A 33 3.43 -3.32 4.73
N VAL A 34 2.26 -3.95 4.83
CA VAL A 34 2.11 -5.39 4.62
C VAL A 34 1.05 -5.63 3.56
N ALA A 35 1.43 -6.24 2.45
CA ALA A 35 0.50 -6.55 1.37
C ALA A 35 -0.03 -7.97 1.51
N ASP A 36 -1.31 -8.15 1.17
CA ASP A 36 -1.99 -9.43 1.18
C ASP A 36 -2.41 -9.75 -0.25
N LEU A 37 -1.73 -10.69 -0.89
CA LEU A 37 -2.01 -11.05 -2.28
C LEU A 37 -3.38 -11.72 -2.43
N MET A 38 -3.77 -12.50 -1.43
CA MET A 38 -5.02 -13.24 -1.50
C MET A 38 -6.23 -12.31 -1.55
N HIS A 39 -6.19 -11.22 -0.79
CA HIS A 39 -7.31 -10.27 -0.70
C HIS A 39 -7.09 -9.01 -1.52
N GLY A 40 -5.90 -8.80 -2.08
CA GLY A 40 -5.59 -7.59 -2.82
C GLY A 40 -5.58 -6.35 -1.94
N GLU A 41 -5.11 -6.48 -0.71
CA GLU A 41 -5.12 -5.41 0.28
C GLU A 41 -3.72 -5.10 0.78
N VAL A 42 -3.53 -3.87 1.24
CA VAL A 42 -2.29 -3.47 1.88
C VAL A 42 -2.63 -2.83 3.22
N SER A 43 -2.02 -3.34 4.29
CA SER A 43 -2.15 -2.76 5.62
C SER A 43 -0.99 -1.81 5.86
N LEU A 44 -1.30 -0.58 6.26
CA LEU A 44 -0.30 0.46 6.51
C LEU A 44 -0.37 0.87 7.97
N LYS A 45 0.78 1.01 8.60
CA LYS A 45 0.88 1.51 9.97
C LYS A 45 1.87 2.66 10.01
N GLY A 46 1.51 3.69 10.74
CA GLY A 46 2.36 4.87 10.88
C GLY A 46 1.59 6.04 11.43
N GLU A 47 2.10 7.25 11.19
CA GLU A 47 1.48 8.48 11.64
C GLU A 47 1.30 9.42 10.45
N ASP A 48 0.17 10.14 10.44
CA ASP A 48 -0.15 11.10 9.38
C ASP A 48 -0.07 10.47 7.99
N ILE A 49 -0.66 9.28 7.86
CA ILE A 49 -0.64 8.55 6.58
C ILE A 49 -1.42 9.35 5.53
N ASN A 50 -0.72 9.73 4.45
CA ASN A 50 -1.31 10.51 3.36
C ASN A 50 -1.73 9.56 2.24
N LEU A 51 -3.04 9.34 2.11
CA LEU A 51 -3.57 8.41 1.12
C LEU A 51 -3.34 8.88 -0.32
N ASP A 52 -3.22 10.19 -0.55
CA ASP A 52 -2.90 10.69 -1.89
C ASP A 52 -1.50 10.25 -2.32
N LYS A 53 -0.56 10.23 -1.40
CA LYS A 53 0.79 9.73 -1.67
C LYS A 53 0.80 8.23 -1.87
N VAL A 54 0.00 7.51 -1.09
CA VAL A 54 -0.16 6.07 -1.25
C VAL A 54 -0.69 5.75 -2.64
N LYS A 55 -1.75 6.45 -3.06
CA LYS A 55 -2.33 6.28 -4.39
C LYS A 55 -1.30 6.56 -5.49
N SER A 56 -0.62 7.69 -5.40
CA SER A 56 0.38 8.07 -6.39
C SER A 56 1.49 7.04 -6.49
N THR A 57 1.96 6.55 -5.36
CA THR A 57 3.03 5.56 -5.31
C THR A 57 2.58 4.24 -5.93
N VAL A 58 1.39 3.76 -5.55
CA VAL A 58 0.84 2.52 -6.09
C VAL A 58 0.69 2.60 -7.60
N GLU A 59 0.15 3.70 -8.09
CA GLU A 59 -0.08 3.88 -9.52
C GLU A 59 1.22 4.05 -10.29
N SER A 60 2.21 4.69 -9.69
CA SER A 60 3.49 4.92 -10.36
C SER A 60 4.27 3.63 -10.61
N ILE A 61 4.02 2.59 -9.86
CA ILE A 61 4.69 1.31 -10.04
C ILE A 61 3.82 0.29 -10.79
N GLY A 62 2.72 0.75 -11.37
CA GLY A 62 1.93 -0.06 -12.31
C GLY A 62 0.75 -0.81 -11.71
N TYR A 63 0.36 -0.50 -10.49
CA TYR A 63 -0.81 -1.12 -9.86
C TYR A 63 -1.96 -0.13 -9.76
N SER A 64 -3.14 -0.62 -9.40
CA SER A 64 -4.33 0.23 -9.28
C SER A 64 -4.71 0.41 -7.83
N PHE A 65 -4.86 1.65 -7.40
CA PHE A 65 -5.32 1.97 -6.06
C PHE A 65 -6.85 2.02 -6.09
N GLU A 66 -7.48 1.12 -5.34
CA GLU A 66 -8.94 0.97 -5.35
C GLU A 66 -9.62 1.69 -4.18
N GLY A 67 -8.86 2.30 -3.30
CA GLY A 67 -9.41 3.08 -2.21
C GLY A 67 -9.09 2.50 -0.84
N LYS A 68 -9.52 3.25 0.19
CA LYS A 68 -9.34 2.87 1.57
C LYS A 68 -10.41 1.86 1.96
N LEU A 69 -10.02 0.83 2.70
CA LEU A 69 -10.94 -0.13 3.30
C LEU A 69 -11.17 0.22 4.76
N ASP A 70 -12.41 0.09 5.17
CA ASP A 70 -12.78 0.33 6.57
C ASP A 70 -12.69 -0.94 7.40
#